data_d4ff579eed13252343ac4fe42e3af67f
#
_entry.id   d4ff579eed13252343ac4fe42e3af67f
#
_cell.length_a   1.000
_cell.length_b   1.000
_cell.length_c   1.000
_cell.angle_alpha   90.00
_cell.angle_beta   90.00
_cell.angle_gamma   90.00
#
_symmetry.space_group_name_H-M   'P 1'
#
loop_
_entity.id
_entity.type
_entity.pdbx_description
1 polymer ?
#
loop_
_entity_poly.entity_id
_entity_poly.type
_entity_poly.pdbx_seq_one_letter_code
_entity_poly.pdbx_strand_id
1 'polypeptide(L)'
;MTDPAPAVTGKPLRWLQLDGLVLLASALILFAATHQPWWLVPAVILLPDLFMLGYLRGTQVGAAVYNLGHAYPLPAAMSLAGAVWHHPLTLALGLLWLAHIGMDRLARYGLKYDVSFQHTHLGGPHPKETDARLPSDRAA
;
A
#
# COMPACT_ATOMS: atom_id res chain seq x y z
N MET A 1 1.38 8.84 26.60
CA MET A 1 1.37 7.91 25.46
C MET A 1 -0.03 7.93 24.91
N THR A 2 -0.24 8.52 23.75
CA THR A 2 -1.54 8.44 23.08
C THR A 2 -1.68 7.04 22.51
N ASP A 3 -2.79 6.36 22.80
CA ASP A 3 -3.09 5.08 22.18
C ASP A 3 -3.06 5.24 20.64
N PRO A 4 -2.47 4.28 19.93
CA PRO A 4 -2.44 4.34 18.47
C PRO A 4 -3.87 4.35 17.91
N ALA A 5 -4.08 5.12 16.84
CA ALA A 5 -5.39 5.20 16.21
C ALA A 5 -5.90 3.79 15.81
N PRO A 6 -7.19 3.48 16.02
CA PRO A 6 -7.74 2.18 15.69
C PRO A 6 -7.71 1.92 14.18
N ALA A 7 -7.55 0.66 13.81
CA ALA A 7 -7.62 0.25 12.41
C ALA A 7 -9.05 0.35 11.86
N VAL A 8 -9.16 0.58 10.55
CA VAL A 8 -10.47 0.55 9.85
C VAL A 8 -11.02 -0.87 9.85
N THR A 9 -12.29 -1.02 10.20
CA THR A 9 -12.98 -2.32 10.29
C THR A 9 -14.34 -2.30 9.56
N GLY A 10 -14.98 -3.46 9.45
CA GLY A 10 -16.36 -3.57 8.94
C GLY A 10 -16.51 -3.23 7.45
N LYS A 11 -17.63 -2.56 7.11
CA LYS A 11 -17.94 -2.21 5.72
C LYS A 11 -16.91 -1.29 5.06
N PRO A 12 -16.40 -0.22 5.72
CA PRO A 12 -15.35 0.62 5.13
C PRO A 12 -14.09 -0.16 4.74
N LEU A 13 -13.67 -1.13 5.56
CA LEU A 13 -12.52 -1.98 5.24
C LEU A 13 -12.73 -2.76 3.93
N ARG A 14 -13.93 -3.32 3.73
CA ARG A 14 -14.26 -4.07 2.50
C ARG A 14 -14.19 -3.18 1.25
N TRP A 15 -14.64 -1.93 1.36
CA TRP A 15 -14.51 -0.96 0.28
C TRP A 15 -13.05 -0.65 -0.04
N LEU A 16 -12.21 -0.44 0.97
CA LEU A 16 -10.77 -0.22 0.77
C LEU A 16 -10.05 -1.44 0.17
N GLN A 17 -10.48 -2.65 0.51
CA GLN A 17 -9.98 -3.87 -0.14
C GLN A 17 -10.43 -3.96 -1.61
N LEU A 18 -11.68 -3.58 -1.92
CA LEU A 18 -12.18 -3.51 -3.29
C LEU A 18 -11.41 -2.46 -4.10
N ASP A 19 -11.15 -1.27 -3.54
CA ASP A 19 -10.31 -0.25 -4.17
C ASP A 19 -8.91 -0.81 -4.49
N GLY A 20 -8.33 -1.59 -3.56
CA GLY A 20 -7.06 -2.29 -3.78
C GLY A 20 -7.13 -3.29 -4.94
N LEU A 21 -8.20 -4.08 -5.03
CA LEU A 21 -8.41 -5.02 -6.12
C LEU A 21 -8.56 -4.31 -7.47
N VAL A 22 -9.36 -3.24 -7.51
CA VAL A 22 -9.57 -2.44 -8.73
C VAL A 22 -8.25 -1.81 -9.18
N LEU A 23 -7.47 -1.25 -8.25
CA LEU A 23 -6.17 -0.68 -8.57
C LEU A 23 -5.20 -1.73 -9.13
N LEU A 24 -5.09 -2.90 -8.46
CA LEU A 24 -4.25 -4.01 -8.92
C LEU A 24 -4.63 -4.46 -10.33
N ALA A 25 -5.92 -4.74 -10.56
CA ALA A 25 -6.42 -5.19 -11.86
C ALA A 25 -6.20 -4.15 -12.95
N SER A 26 -6.54 -2.89 -12.69
CA SER A 26 -6.37 -1.78 -13.65
C SER A 26 -4.90 -1.57 -13.99
N ALA A 27 -4.01 -1.58 -13.01
CA ALA A 27 -2.58 -1.41 -13.22
C ALA A 27 -1.98 -2.54 -14.07
N LEU A 28 -2.38 -3.80 -13.84
CA LEU A 28 -1.91 -4.94 -14.65
C LEU A 28 -2.49 -4.93 -16.08
N ILE A 29 -3.75 -4.51 -16.26
CA ILE A 29 -4.35 -4.35 -17.58
C ILE A 29 -3.62 -3.25 -18.37
N LEU A 30 -3.35 -2.11 -17.74
CA LEU A 30 -2.60 -1.03 -18.37
C LEU A 30 -1.14 -1.41 -18.61
N PHE A 31 -0.53 -2.19 -17.72
CA PHE A 31 0.81 -2.75 -17.93
C PHE A 31 0.86 -3.59 -19.20
N ALA A 32 -0.14 -4.46 -19.45
CA ALA A 32 -0.22 -5.25 -20.67
C ALA A 32 -0.21 -4.36 -21.94
N ALA A 33 -0.86 -3.19 -21.89
CA ALA A 33 -0.89 -2.22 -22.99
C ALA A 33 0.48 -1.53 -23.23
N THR A 34 1.44 -1.61 -22.30
CA THR A 34 2.79 -1.09 -22.52
C THR A 34 3.65 -2.00 -23.40
N HIS A 35 3.20 -3.22 -23.69
CA HIS A 35 3.95 -4.26 -24.41
C HIS A 35 5.31 -4.63 -23.77
N GLN A 36 5.49 -4.30 -22.49
CA GLN A 36 6.68 -4.71 -21.75
C GLN A 36 6.60 -6.20 -21.38
N PRO A 37 7.74 -6.89 -21.27
CA PRO A 37 7.76 -8.32 -21.01
C PRO A 37 7.22 -8.65 -19.61
N TRP A 38 6.38 -9.68 -19.52
CA TRP A 38 5.71 -10.08 -18.28
C TRP A 38 6.64 -10.55 -17.15
N TRP A 39 7.89 -10.89 -17.45
CA TRP A 39 8.88 -11.20 -16.42
C TRP A 39 9.22 -10.00 -15.53
N LEU A 40 8.94 -8.76 -15.97
CA LEU A 40 9.06 -7.57 -15.14
C LEU A 40 8.11 -7.63 -13.93
N VAL A 41 6.95 -8.24 -14.07
CA VAL A 41 5.98 -8.32 -12.96
C VAL A 41 6.61 -8.98 -11.74
N PRO A 42 7.06 -10.25 -11.76
CA PRO A 42 7.66 -10.87 -10.58
C PRO A 42 9.00 -10.22 -10.17
N ALA A 43 9.73 -9.60 -11.09
CA ALA A 43 11.00 -8.96 -10.79
C ALA A 43 10.85 -7.62 -10.05
N VAL A 44 9.79 -6.88 -10.33
CA VAL A 44 9.63 -5.47 -9.92
C VAL A 44 8.55 -5.27 -8.87
N ILE A 45 7.50 -6.11 -8.87
CA ILE A 45 6.31 -5.89 -8.03
C ILE A 45 6.63 -5.82 -6.53
N LEU A 46 7.68 -6.46 -6.07
CA LEU A 46 8.11 -6.44 -4.65
C LEU A 46 9.19 -5.39 -4.35
N LEU A 47 9.65 -4.62 -5.35
CA LEU A 47 10.67 -3.58 -5.10
C LEU A 47 10.23 -2.50 -4.10
N PRO A 48 8.96 -2.08 -4.04
CA PRO A 48 8.52 -1.12 -3.03
C PRO A 48 8.71 -1.59 -1.59
N ASP A 49 8.77 -2.91 -1.33
CA ASP A 49 9.07 -3.44 -0.01
C ASP A 49 10.49 -3.10 0.48
N LEU A 50 11.40 -2.71 -0.41
CA LEU A 50 12.72 -2.21 -0.02
C LEU A 50 12.64 -0.95 0.85
N PHE A 51 11.55 -0.19 0.78
CA PHE A 51 11.29 0.94 1.68
C PHE A 51 11.15 0.50 3.15
N MET A 52 10.92 -0.80 3.43
CA MET A 52 10.99 -1.35 4.79
C MET A 52 12.38 -1.26 5.41
N LEU A 53 13.44 -1.13 4.61
CA LEU A 53 14.81 -0.92 5.13
C LEU A 53 14.92 0.35 5.98
N GLY A 54 14.00 1.31 5.86
CA GLY A 54 13.91 2.47 6.76
C GLY A 54 13.78 2.09 8.24
N TYR A 55 13.22 0.90 8.54
CA TYR A 55 13.09 0.40 9.90
C TYR A 55 14.42 0.06 10.59
N LEU A 56 15.50 -0.09 9.84
CA LEU A 56 16.85 -0.21 10.41
C LEU A 56 17.27 1.05 11.21
N ARG A 57 16.58 2.18 11.00
CA ARG A 57 16.81 3.45 11.71
C ARG A 57 15.73 3.77 12.76
N GLY A 58 14.89 2.80 13.10
CA GLY A 58 13.82 2.94 14.10
C GLY A 58 12.43 3.05 13.48
N THR A 59 11.40 2.98 14.34
CA THR A 59 9.99 2.88 13.92
C THR A 59 9.48 4.14 13.23
N GLN A 60 9.85 5.33 13.68
CA GLN A 60 9.44 6.61 13.09
C GLN A 60 9.98 6.77 11.67
N VAL A 61 11.29 6.56 11.47
CA VAL A 61 11.91 6.63 10.14
C VAL A 61 11.38 5.51 9.27
N GLY A 62 11.25 4.31 9.82
CA GLY A 62 10.71 3.14 9.12
C GLY A 62 9.31 3.38 8.59
N ALA A 63 8.39 3.88 9.42
CA ALA A 63 7.03 4.19 9.02
C ALA A 63 6.98 5.31 7.95
N ALA A 64 7.77 6.38 8.12
CA ALA A 64 7.81 7.48 7.16
C ALA A 64 8.33 7.02 5.78
N VAL A 65 9.43 6.26 5.75
CA VAL A 65 10.04 5.73 4.52
C VAL A 65 9.12 4.70 3.88
N TYR A 66 8.55 3.77 4.66
CA TYR A 66 7.57 2.80 4.16
C TYR A 66 6.37 3.51 3.52
N ASN A 67 5.76 4.48 4.24
CA ASN A 67 4.59 5.19 3.75
C ASN A 67 4.87 5.98 2.47
N LEU A 68 6.08 6.53 2.31
CA LEU A 68 6.49 7.18 1.08
C LEU A 68 6.46 6.21 -0.12
N GLY A 69 6.94 4.97 0.08
CA GLY A 69 6.94 3.93 -0.95
C GLY A 69 5.56 3.29 -1.19
N HIS A 70 4.63 3.38 -0.21
CA HIS A 70 3.32 2.72 -0.26
C HIS A 70 2.15 3.72 -0.34
N ALA A 71 2.42 4.99 -0.64
CA ALA A 71 1.44 6.00 -0.99
C ALA A 71 1.40 6.22 -2.51
N TYR A 72 0.26 6.65 -3.04
CA TYR A 72 0.02 6.79 -4.48
C TYR A 72 0.84 7.89 -5.19
N PRO A 73 1.26 9.01 -4.57
CA PRO A 73 1.81 10.15 -5.31
C PRO A 73 3.02 9.82 -6.17
N LEU A 74 4.00 9.07 -5.65
CA LEU A 74 5.22 8.73 -6.39
C LEU A 74 4.95 7.82 -7.60
N PRO A 75 4.30 6.64 -7.45
CA PRO A 75 4.03 5.78 -8.58
C PRO A 75 3.05 6.40 -9.58
N ALA A 76 2.09 7.19 -9.12
CA ALA A 76 1.18 7.93 -10.01
C ALA A 76 1.92 8.97 -10.85
N ALA A 77 2.81 9.77 -10.22
CA ALA A 77 3.65 10.73 -10.93
C ALA A 77 4.57 10.03 -11.94
N MET A 78 5.17 8.89 -11.56
CA MET A 78 6.02 8.09 -12.46
C MET A 78 5.22 7.54 -13.66
N SER A 79 4.01 7.01 -13.41
CA SER A 79 3.14 6.51 -14.48
C SER A 79 2.71 7.64 -15.42
N LEU A 80 2.33 8.79 -14.87
CA LEU A 80 1.94 9.96 -15.65
C LEU A 80 3.11 10.47 -16.49
N ALA A 81 4.30 10.57 -15.91
CA ALA A 81 5.51 10.96 -16.63
C ALA A 81 5.80 10.00 -17.81
N GLY A 82 5.73 8.69 -17.57
CA GLY A 82 5.90 7.68 -18.62
C GLY A 82 4.87 7.80 -19.75
N ALA A 83 3.62 8.10 -19.40
CA ALA A 83 2.55 8.31 -20.37
C ALA A 83 2.75 9.60 -21.20
N VAL A 84 3.02 10.73 -20.52
CA VAL A 84 3.17 12.06 -21.16
C VAL A 84 4.38 12.10 -22.09
N TRP A 85 5.49 11.53 -21.69
CA TRP A 85 6.72 11.52 -22.50
C TRP A 85 6.87 10.29 -23.39
N HIS A 86 5.82 9.48 -23.53
CA HIS A 86 5.80 8.28 -24.36
C HIS A 86 6.95 7.32 -24.05
N HIS A 87 7.24 7.13 -22.74
CA HIS A 87 8.30 6.25 -22.27
C HIS A 87 7.70 4.97 -21.67
N PRO A 88 7.50 3.89 -22.46
CA PRO A 88 6.71 2.73 -22.06
C PRO A 88 7.30 1.98 -20.87
N LEU A 89 8.61 1.93 -20.69
CA LEU A 89 9.24 1.30 -19.53
C LEU A 89 8.96 2.10 -18.25
N THR A 90 9.05 3.43 -18.28
CA THR A 90 8.75 4.27 -17.11
C THR A 90 7.29 4.15 -16.71
N LEU A 91 6.37 4.13 -17.69
CA LEU A 91 4.96 3.87 -17.45
C LEU A 91 4.75 2.49 -16.81
N ALA A 92 5.35 1.44 -17.37
CA ALA A 92 5.25 0.08 -16.87
C ALA A 92 5.74 -0.05 -15.42
N LEU A 93 6.88 0.56 -15.06
CA LEU A 93 7.42 0.54 -13.71
C LEU A 93 6.50 1.26 -12.71
N GLY A 94 5.96 2.41 -13.07
CA GLY A 94 4.97 3.13 -12.25
C GLY A 94 3.68 2.31 -12.05
N LEU A 95 3.19 1.65 -13.09
CA LEU A 95 2.00 0.78 -13.03
C LEU A 95 2.26 -0.45 -12.15
N LEU A 96 3.43 -1.09 -12.23
CA LEU A 96 3.77 -2.21 -11.35
C LEU A 96 3.90 -1.77 -9.89
N TRP A 97 4.38 -0.55 -9.65
CA TRP A 97 4.40 0.02 -8.30
C TRP A 97 2.98 0.27 -7.78
N LEU A 98 2.06 0.80 -8.60
CA LEU A 98 0.64 0.93 -8.25
C LEU A 98 -0.02 -0.44 -8.02
N ALA A 99 0.33 -1.45 -8.84
CA ALA A 99 -0.16 -2.82 -8.66
C ALA A 99 0.26 -3.41 -7.30
N HIS A 100 1.51 -3.19 -6.88
CA HIS A 100 1.98 -3.57 -5.54
C HIS A 100 1.13 -2.93 -4.43
N ILE A 101 0.90 -1.62 -4.49
CA ILE A 101 0.08 -0.93 -3.50
C ILE A 101 -1.36 -1.49 -3.50
N GLY A 102 -1.91 -1.80 -4.68
CA GLY A 102 -3.23 -2.43 -4.81
C GLY A 102 -3.28 -3.80 -4.15
N MET A 103 -2.26 -4.62 -4.37
CA MET A 103 -2.10 -5.93 -3.73
C MET A 103 -2.05 -5.81 -2.21
N ASP A 104 -1.28 -4.86 -1.70
CA ASP A 104 -1.17 -4.59 -0.26
C ASP A 104 -2.52 -4.20 0.35
N ARG A 105 -3.27 -3.29 -0.29
CA ARG A 105 -4.59 -2.88 0.19
C ARG A 105 -5.57 -4.05 0.22
N LEU A 106 -5.56 -4.88 -0.82
CA LEU A 106 -6.39 -6.09 -0.88
C LEU A 106 -6.05 -7.06 0.26
N ALA A 107 -4.76 -7.26 0.54
CA ALA A 107 -4.25 -8.10 1.62
C ALA A 107 -4.32 -7.43 3.02
N ARG A 108 -4.93 -6.22 3.15
CA ARG A 108 -5.04 -5.43 4.37
C ARG A 108 -3.73 -4.83 4.90
N TYR A 109 -2.68 -4.82 4.08
CA TYR A 109 -1.49 -4.03 4.38
C TYR A 109 -1.76 -2.56 4.06
N GLY A 110 -1.75 -1.73 5.11
CA GLY A 110 -2.02 -0.30 5.02
C GLY A 110 -0.78 0.55 5.24
N LEU A 111 -0.97 1.88 5.24
CA LEU A 111 0.05 2.81 5.72
C LEU A 111 0.31 2.54 7.20
N LYS A 112 1.56 2.67 7.60
CA LYS A 112 2.02 2.32 8.95
C LYS A 112 2.03 3.53 9.87
N TYR A 113 1.65 3.29 11.12
CA TYR A 113 1.88 4.24 12.20
C TYR A 113 3.31 4.10 12.74
N ASP A 114 3.83 5.16 13.33
CA ASP A 114 5.19 5.25 13.86
C ASP A 114 5.43 4.49 15.18
N VAL A 115 4.37 3.89 15.72
CA VAL A 115 4.40 3.18 17.02
C VAL A 115 4.96 1.75 16.92
N SER A 116 4.69 1.04 15.82
CA SER A 116 5.25 -0.31 15.60
C SER A 116 5.18 -0.74 14.13
N PHE A 117 6.03 -1.70 13.76
CA PHE A 117 6.06 -2.29 12.41
C PHE A 117 4.73 -2.89 11.98
N GLN A 118 3.99 -3.51 12.92
CA GLN A 118 2.75 -4.23 12.61
C GLN A 118 1.49 -3.35 12.64
N HIS A 119 1.61 -2.10 13.12
CA HIS A 119 0.46 -1.22 13.30
C HIS A 119 0.17 -0.45 12.01
N THR A 120 -0.93 -0.81 11.33
CA THR A 120 -1.36 -0.18 10.08
C THR A 120 -2.81 0.29 10.18
N HIS A 121 -3.19 1.27 9.38
CA HIS A 121 -4.57 1.78 9.36
C HIS A 121 -5.59 0.74 8.86
N LEU A 122 -5.18 -0.34 8.18
CA LEU A 122 -6.03 -1.46 7.75
C LEU A 122 -5.97 -2.67 8.69
N GLY A 123 -5.19 -2.60 9.78
CA GLY A 123 -5.08 -3.64 10.80
C GLY A 123 -4.23 -4.85 10.44
N GLY A 124 -3.71 -4.92 9.20
CA GLY A 124 -2.95 -6.07 8.72
C GLY A 124 -3.78 -7.33 8.50
N PRO A 125 -3.19 -8.42 7.96
CA PRO A 125 -3.90 -9.68 7.67
C PRO A 125 -4.35 -10.43 8.92
N HIS A 126 -3.68 -10.20 10.06
CA HIS A 126 -4.01 -10.78 11.36
C HIS A 126 -4.25 -9.66 12.39
N PRO A 127 -5.46 -9.02 12.39
CA PRO A 127 -5.75 -7.97 13.36
C PRO A 127 -5.68 -8.56 14.78
N LYS A 128 -4.96 -7.86 15.67
CA LYS A 128 -4.98 -8.20 17.09
C LYS A 128 -6.37 -7.86 17.63
N GLU A 129 -6.89 -8.68 18.54
CA GLU A 129 -8.21 -8.49 19.18
C GLU A 129 -8.39 -7.12 19.84
N THR A 130 -7.27 -6.47 20.18
CA THR A 130 -7.20 -5.11 20.74
C THR A 130 -7.68 -4.04 19.73
N ASP A 131 -7.55 -4.27 18.42
CA ASP A 131 -7.99 -3.33 17.39
C ASP A 131 -9.51 -3.36 17.16
N ALA A 132 -10.19 -4.39 17.66
CA ALA A 132 -11.63 -4.60 17.49
C ALA A 132 -12.49 -4.04 18.65
N ARG A 133 -11.88 -3.67 19.78
CA ARG A 133 -12.60 -3.12 20.92
C ARG A 133 -12.79 -1.62 20.79
N LEU A 134 -13.80 -1.21 20.05
CA LEU A 134 -14.38 0.11 20.27
C LEU A 134 -15.01 0.12 21.67
N PRO A 135 -14.82 1.18 22.46
CA PRO A 135 -15.53 1.33 23.74
C PRO A 135 -16.99 1.68 23.47
N SER A 136 -17.82 0.66 23.17
CA SER A 136 -19.27 0.80 23.08
C SER A 136 -19.97 0.81 24.44
N ASP A 137 -19.25 0.65 25.54
CA ASP A 137 -19.84 0.46 26.87
C ASP A 137 -19.48 1.55 27.89
N ARG A 138 -19.26 2.82 27.46
CA ARG A 138 -19.20 3.95 28.39
C ARG A 138 -20.28 4.98 28.13
N ALA A 139 -21.52 4.52 27.94
CA ALA A 139 -22.72 5.36 28.00
C ALA A 139 -23.84 4.54 28.66
N ALA A 140 -23.74 4.40 29.94
CA ALA A 140 -24.85 4.08 30.84
C ALA A 140 -24.62 4.83 32.14
#